data_06a492f8881e2c85c5b5b6499a8ce27e
#
_entry.id   06a492f8881e2c85c5b5b6499a8ce27e
#
_cell.length_a   1.000
_cell.length_b   1.000
_cell.length_c   1.000
_cell.angle_alpha   90.00
_cell.angle_beta   90.00
_cell.angle_gamma   90.00
#
_symmetry.space_group_name_H-M   'P 1'
#
loop_
_entity.id
_entity.type
_entity.pdbx_description
1 polymer ?
#
loop_
_entity_poly.entity_id
_entity_poly.type
_entity_poly.pdbx_seq_one_letter_code
_entity_poly.pdbx_strand_id
1 'polypeptide(L)'
;MSLKKQSATAWYDSPLYYDMVYADYTPKETRFIEGIMKKHGPVLDGPMRVFEPACGSGRLLESLSARGHVVHGFDLNQHQIAFAKNRLKAKGLRGRVWSDRLQVFKVPKGARYDVAHCFVSTFKYIDTEAGSVSALRRMAAALRPGGLLLFGLHLTDYKNTPPDHERWIGRKPGIRVVSDTWSAPADRKARTEAMRTRMRITEKGKTRVEETHWDFRTYSPAELKALLAKVPSLRLVACHDFHYDLTSTRKIDMEYSDVLLVLRKA
;
A
#
# COMPACT_ATOMS: atom_id res chain seq x y z
N MET A 1 1.11 -13.76 29.41
CA MET A 1 -0.27 -13.19 29.34
C MET A 1 -0.50 -12.81 27.90
N SER A 2 -1.36 -13.56 27.20
CA SER A 2 -1.72 -13.27 25.81
C SER A 2 -2.51 -11.97 25.76
N LEU A 3 -1.92 -10.92 25.19
CA LEU A 3 -2.65 -9.71 24.83
C LEU A 3 -3.72 -10.10 23.82
N LYS A 4 -4.98 -10.01 24.23
CA LYS A 4 -6.13 -10.19 23.33
C LYS A 4 -5.87 -9.32 22.10
N LYS A 5 -5.87 -9.94 20.90
CA LYS A 5 -5.96 -9.25 19.61
C LYS A 5 -7.17 -8.31 19.66
N GLN A 6 -6.97 -7.07 20.09
CA GLN A 6 -7.92 -6.01 19.78
C GLN A 6 -7.78 -5.75 18.28
N SER A 7 -8.88 -5.82 17.59
CA SER A 7 -8.95 -5.80 16.13
C SER A 7 -8.24 -4.59 15.56
N ALA A 8 -7.36 -4.82 14.58
CA ALA A 8 -6.70 -3.80 13.75
C ALA A 8 -7.69 -2.93 12.93
N THR A 9 -8.94 -2.83 13.33
CA THR A 9 -10.04 -2.35 12.49
C THR A 9 -10.39 -0.89 12.73
N ALA A 10 -10.18 -0.33 13.92
CA ALA A 10 -10.75 0.97 14.27
C ALA A 10 -10.35 2.12 13.32
N TRP A 11 -9.08 2.27 12.97
CA TRP A 11 -8.67 3.39 12.11
C TRP A 11 -9.04 3.19 10.63
N TYR A 12 -9.11 1.94 10.15
CA TYR A 12 -9.61 1.62 8.81
C TYR A 12 -11.14 1.70 8.71
N ASP A 13 -11.86 1.59 9.84
CA ASP A 13 -13.30 1.74 9.86
C ASP A 13 -13.75 3.21 9.74
N SER A 14 -12.79 4.13 9.82
CA SER A 14 -12.98 5.57 9.66
C SER A 14 -12.30 6.09 8.37
N PRO A 15 -12.73 5.65 7.16
CA PRO A 15 -12.00 5.89 5.90
C PRO A 15 -11.80 7.36 5.56
N LEU A 16 -12.73 8.26 5.93
CA LEU A 16 -12.59 9.69 5.71
C LEU A 16 -11.35 10.26 6.44
N TYR A 17 -11.17 9.90 7.70
CA TYR A 17 -10.07 10.44 8.51
C TYR A 17 -8.74 9.82 8.14
N TYR A 18 -8.74 8.52 7.85
CA TYR A 18 -7.59 7.82 7.27
C TYR A 18 -7.14 8.49 5.96
N ASP A 19 -8.09 8.74 5.06
CA ASP A 19 -7.85 9.38 3.77
C ASP A 19 -7.26 10.79 3.92
N MET A 20 -7.78 11.59 4.87
CA MET A 20 -7.29 12.95 5.12
C MET A 20 -5.81 12.99 5.49
N VAL A 21 -5.30 11.95 6.13
CA VAL A 21 -3.90 11.85 6.56
C VAL A 21 -2.96 11.65 5.37
N TYR A 22 -3.41 10.92 4.33
CA TYR A 22 -2.59 10.55 3.18
C TYR A 22 -2.93 11.30 1.89
N ALA A 23 -3.96 12.13 1.89
CA ALA A 23 -4.50 12.79 0.68
C ALA A 23 -3.44 13.60 -0.08
N ASP A 24 -2.57 14.31 0.64
CA ASP A 24 -1.56 15.22 0.07
C ASP A 24 -0.50 14.49 -0.78
N TYR A 25 -0.30 13.21 -0.55
CA TYR A 25 0.63 12.37 -1.33
C TYR A 25 0.05 11.91 -2.66
N THR A 26 -1.28 11.85 -2.78
CA THR A 26 -1.98 11.29 -3.94
C THR A 26 -1.50 11.85 -5.29
N PRO A 27 -1.33 13.18 -5.49
CA PRO A 27 -0.87 13.70 -6.77
C PRO A 27 0.56 13.27 -7.12
N LYS A 28 1.43 13.12 -6.12
CA LYS A 28 2.82 12.72 -6.30
C LYS A 28 2.92 11.25 -6.67
N GLU A 29 2.22 10.40 -5.92
CA GLU A 29 2.14 8.96 -6.20
C GLU A 29 1.53 8.67 -7.58
N THR A 30 0.47 9.38 -7.95
CA THR A 30 -0.17 9.25 -9.27
C THR A 30 0.83 9.55 -10.40
N ARG A 31 1.53 10.71 -10.33
CA ARG A 31 2.56 11.08 -11.32
C ARG A 31 3.72 10.07 -11.35
N PHE A 32 4.08 9.53 -10.19
CA PHE A 32 5.13 8.51 -10.11
C PHE A 32 4.71 7.22 -10.84
N ILE A 33 3.48 6.72 -10.62
CA ILE A 33 2.96 5.53 -11.31
C ILE A 33 3.02 5.74 -12.83
N GLU A 34 2.52 6.87 -13.34
CA GLU A 34 2.55 7.18 -14.77
C GLU A 34 3.98 7.31 -15.31
N GLY A 35 4.85 7.99 -14.56
CA GLY A 35 6.25 8.18 -14.95
C GLY A 35 7.03 6.86 -14.99
N ILE A 36 6.83 5.97 -14.02
CA ILE A 36 7.43 4.63 -14.01
C ILE A 36 6.91 3.80 -15.17
N MET A 37 5.61 3.87 -15.47
CA MET A 37 5.05 3.18 -16.63
C MET A 37 5.63 3.69 -17.94
N LYS A 38 5.81 4.99 -18.09
CA LYS A 38 6.48 5.58 -19.26
C LYS A 38 7.94 5.15 -19.39
N LYS A 39 8.67 5.03 -18.27
CA LYS A 39 10.10 4.71 -18.24
C LYS A 39 10.39 3.22 -18.39
N HIS A 40 9.60 2.37 -17.78
CA HIS A 40 9.87 0.94 -17.61
C HIS A 40 8.74 0.03 -18.08
N GLY A 41 7.54 0.56 -18.32
CA GLY A 41 6.39 -0.23 -18.74
C GLY A 41 6.43 -0.60 -20.22
N PRO A 42 5.49 -1.44 -20.66
CA PRO A 42 5.29 -1.69 -22.07
C PRO A 42 4.69 -0.46 -22.77
N VAL A 43 4.92 -0.35 -24.07
CA VAL A 43 4.23 0.65 -24.90
C VAL A 43 2.72 0.38 -24.89
N LEU A 44 1.91 1.42 -24.71
CA LEU A 44 0.46 1.35 -24.65
C LEU A 44 -0.17 2.24 -25.72
N ASP A 45 -1.14 1.68 -26.43
CA ASP A 45 -1.99 2.41 -27.38
C ASP A 45 -3.27 2.93 -26.69
N GLY A 46 -3.12 3.58 -25.54
CA GLY A 46 -4.26 4.10 -24.81
C GLY A 46 -4.09 4.09 -23.30
N PRO A 47 -5.21 4.22 -22.54
CA PRO A 47 -5.19 4.31 -21.10
C PRO A 47 -4.67 3.02 -20.44
N MET A 48 -3.90 3.18 -19.37
CA MET A 48 -3.44 2.06 -18.56
C MET A 48 -4.60 1.32 -17.90
N ARG A 49 -4.46 0.02 -17.77
CA ARG A 49 -5.28 -0.82 -16.89
C ARG A 49 -4.53 -0.98 -15.56
N VAL A 50 -5.03 -0.33 -14.53
CA VAL A 50 -4.38 -0.24 -13.21
C VAL A 50 -5.07 -1.14 -12.21
N PHE A 51 -4.28 -1.81 -11.38
CA PHE A 51 -4.76 -2.66 -10.30
C PHE A 51 -4.16 -2.26 -8.96
N GLU A 52 -5.01 -2.02 -7.97
CA GLU A 52 -4.59 -1.66 -6.61
C GLU A 52 -5.08 -2.70 -5.59
N PRO A 53 -4.23 -3.71 -5.26
CA PRO A 53 -4.44 -4.57 -4.09
C PRO A 53 -4.43 -3.75 -2.81
N ALA A 54 -5.41 -3.97 -1.90
CA ALA A 54 -5.59 -3.21 -0.67
C ALA A 54 -5.73 -1.70 -0.92
N CYS A 55 -6.70 -1.33 -1.77
CA CYS A 55 -6.90 0.03 -2.26
C CYS A 55 -7.42 1.04 -1.22
N GLY A 56 -7.78 0.59 -0.02
CA GLY A 56 -8.28 1.44 1.06
C GLY A 56 -9.43 2.34 0.60
N SER A 57 -9.31 3.63 0.89
CA SER A 57 -10.29 4.67 0.51
C SER A 57 -10.43 4.91 -0.99
N GLY A 58 -9.60 4.27 -1.82
CA GLY A 58 -9.60 4.41 -3.29
C GLY A 58 -9.07 5.77 -3.78
N ARG A 59 -8.22 6.47 -3.02
CA ARG A 59 -7.69 7.79 -3.39
C ARG A 59 -6.86 7.75 -4.68
N LEU A 60 -6.06 6.70 -4.87
CA LEU A 60 -5.29 6.51 -6.10
C LEU A 60 -6.16 5.99 -7.25
N LEU A 61 -7.15 5.12 -6.97
CA LEU A 61 -8.14 4.72 -7.98
C LEU A 61 -8.89 5.94 -8.52
N GLU A 62 -9.33 6.85 -7.65
CA GLU A 62 -9.96 8.11 -8.06
C GLU A 62 -9.03 8.94 -8.94
N SER A 63 -7.82 9.21 -8.47
CA SER A 63 -6.86 10.07 -9.16
C SER A 63 -6.49 9.53 -10.53
N LEU A 64 -6.24 8.23 -10.64
CA LEU A 64 -5.91 7.57 -11.92
C LEU A 64 -7.10 7.49 -12.86
N SER A 65 -8.32 7.21 -12.34
CA SER A 65 -9.53 7.19 -13.16
C SER A 65 -9.89 8.57 -13.70
N ALA A 66 -9.71 9.63 -12.93
CA ALA A 66 -9.90 11.02 -13.37
C ALA A 66 -8.92 11.41 -14.49
N ARG A 67 -7.80 10.72 -14.64
CA ARG A 67 -6.82 10.89 -15.73
C ARG A 67 -7.07 9.97 -16.92
N GLY A 68 -8.22 9.27 -16.91
CA GLY A 68 -8.68 8.44 -18.03
C GLY A 68 -8.26 6.96 -17.94
N HIS A 69 -7.56 6.54 -16.89
CA HIS A 69 -7.13 5.14 -16.75
C HIS A 69 -8.26 4.23 -16.28
N VAL A 70 -8.19 2.95 -16.65
CA VAL A 70 -9.11 1.91 -16.20
C VAL A 70 -8.61 1.34 -14.88
N VAL A 71 -9.36 1.53 -13.80
CA VAL A 71 -8.91 1.21 -12.45
C VAL A 71 -9.73 0.10 -11.81
N HIS A 72 -9.04 -0.86 -11.23
CA HIS A 72 -9.63 -1.92 -10.41
C HIS A 72 -8.87 -2.02 -9.09
N GLY A 73 -9.57 -2.33 -8.00
CA GLY A 73 -8.94 -2.54 -6.71
C GLY A 73 -9.78 -3.41 -5.79
N PHE A 74 -9.17 -3.91 -4.76
CA PHE A 74 -9.87 -4.58 -3.67
C PHE A 74 -9.31 -4.15 -2.32
N ASP A 75 -10.12 -4.31 -1.29
CA ASP A 75 -9.69 -4.17 0.10
C ASP A 75 -10.36 -5.25 0.96
N LEU A 76 -9.83 -5.48 2.15
CA LEU A 76 -10.44 -6.38 3.12
C LEU A 76 -11.56 -5.68 3.89
N ASN A 77 -11.40 -4.38 4.17
CA ASN A 77 -12.29 -3.60 5.01
C ASN A 77 -13.50 -3.09 4.24
N GLN A 78 -14.70 -3.46 4.70
CA GLN A 78 -15.97 -3.10 4.02
C GLN A 78 -16.26 -1.59 4.06
N HIS A 79 -15.83 -0.87 5.10
CA HIS A 79 -16.01 0.59 5.18
C HIS A 79 -15.14 1.29 4.13
N GLN A 80 -13.90 0.83 3.94
CA GLN A 80 -13.01 1.32 2.89
C GLN A 80 -13.60 1.06 1.51
N ILE A 81 -14.10 -0.14 1.24
CA ILE A 81 -14.74 -0.51 -0.04
C ILE A 81 -15.96 0.38 -0.33
N ALA A 82 -16.85 0.55 0.65
CA ALA A 82 -18.01 1.40 0.49
C ALA A 82 -17.61 2.84 0.20
N PHE A 83 -16.61 3.36 0.92
CA PHE A 83 -16.09 4.69 0.72
C PHE A 83 -15.47 4.86 -0.68
N ALA A 84 -14.64 3.93 -1.12
CA ALA A 84 -14.02 3.95 -2.45
C ALA A 84 -15.06 3.91 -3.58
N LYS A 85 -16.09 3.06 -3.48
CA LYS A 85 -17.18 2.99 -4.44
C LYS A 85 -17.95 4.31 -4.51
N ASN A 86 -18.32 4.88 -3.36
CA ASN A 86 -19.03 6.16 -3.28
C ASN A 86 -18.18 7.30 -3.84
N ARG A 87 -16.88 7.32 -3.58
CA ARG A 87 -15.92 8.28 -4.11
C ARG A 87 -15.89 8.30 -5.64
N LEU A 88 -15.76 7.14 -6.27
CA LEU A 88 -15.78 7.01 -7.73
C LEU A 88 -17.13 7.44 -8.29
N LYS A 89 -18.24 6.96 -7.72
CA LYS A 89 -19.59 7.29 -8.14
C LYS A 89 -19.88 8.80 -8.06
N ALA A 90 -19.52 9.45 -6.96
CA ALA A 90 -19.77 10.88 -6.74
C ALA A 90 -19.07 11.78 -7.77
N LYS A 91 -17.99 11.28 -8.40
CA LYS A 91 -17.26 11.99 -9.46
C LYS A 91 -17.54 11.49 -10.87
N GLY A 92 -18.53 10.59 -11.03
CA GLY A 92 -18.86 10.01 -12.33
C GLY A 92 -17.73 9.15 -12.92
N LEU A 93 -16.78 8.70 -12.08
CA LEU A 93 -15.62 7.93 -12.50
C LEU A 93 -15.93 6.43 -12.58
N ARG A 94 -15.29 5.76 -13.54
CA ARG A 94 -15.43 4.31 -13.74
C ARG A 94 -14.32 3.56 -13.02
N GLY A 95 -14.69 2.55 -12.23
CA GLY A 95 -13.75 1.66 -11.57
C GLY A 95 -14.46 0.49 -10.94
N ARG A 96 -13.74 -0.58 -10.66
CA ARG A 96 -14.30 -1.76 -9.99
C ARG A 96 -13.60 -1.99 -8.67
N VAL A 97 -14.38 -1.99 -7.58
CA VAL A 97 -13.86 -2.25 -6.22
C VAL A 97 -14.64 -3.40 -5.60
N TRP A 98 -13.93 -4.37 -5.00
CA TRP A 98 -14.54 -5.54 -4.35
C TRP A 98 -13.81 -5.90 -3.06
N SER A 99 -14.36 -6.86 -2.30
CA SER A 99 -13.74 -7.37 -1.07
C SER A 99 -12.88 -8.59 -1.38
N ASP A 100 -11.62 -8.57 -0.92
CA ASP A 100 -10.73 -9.73 -1.00
C ASP A 100 -9.53 -9.58 -0.03
N ARG A 101 -8.67 -10.62 0.01
CA ARG A 101 -7.45 -10.66 0.82
C ARG A 101 -6.23 -10.83 -0.05
N LEU A 102 -5.12 -10.16 0.31
CA LEU A 102 -3.86 -10.19 -0.45
C LEU A 102 -3.36 -11.60 -0.77
N GLN A 103 -3.51 -12.55 0.15
CA GLN A 103 -2.97 -13.91 0.00
C GLN A 103 -3.79 -14.80 -0.94
N VAL A 104 -5.07 -14.47 -1.19
CA VAL A 104 -6.01 -15.38 -1.88
C VAL A 104 -6.84 -14.73 -2.98
N PHE A 105 -6.69 -13.42 -3.20
CA PHE A 105 -7.55 -12.66 -4.11
C PHE A 105 -7.66 -13.26 -5.51
N LYS A 106 -8.78 -12.95 -6.14
CA LYS A 106 -9.03 -13.24 -7.55
C LYS A 106 -9.35 -11.96 -8.30
N VAL A 107 -8.76 -11.81 -9.46
CA VAL A 107 -9.15 -10.72 -10.37
C VAL A 107 -10.36 -11.13 -11.20
N PRO A 108 -11.16 -10.18 -11.71
CA PRO A 108 -12.25 -10.48 -12.64
C PRO A 108 -11.78 -11.36 -13.81
N LYS A 109 -12.63 -12.29 -14.24
CA LYS A 109 -12.30 -13.22 -15.33
C LYS A 109 -11.80 -12.46 -16.57
N GLY A 110 -10.67 -12.88 -17.11
CA GLY A 110 -10.05 -12.25 -18.30
C GLY A 110 -9.34 -10.91 -18.02
N ALA A 111 -9.41 -10.37 -16.79
CA ALA A 111 -8.71 -9.13 -16.49
C ALA A 111 -7.19 -9.35 -16.48
N ARG A 112 -6.48 -8.44 -17.15
CA ARG A 112 -5.02 -8.31 -17.12
C ARG A 112 -4.69 -6.84 -17.03
N TYR A 113 -3.65 -6.52 -16.26
CA TYR A 113 -3.28 -5.15 -15.94
C TYR A 113 -1.89 -4.80 -16.46
N ASP A 114 -1.73 -3.54 -16.82
CA ASP A 114 -0.45 -2.98 -17.26
C ASP A 114 0.44 -2.68 -16.06
N VAL A 115 -0.19 -2.23 -14.98
CA VAL A 115 0.46 -1.92 -13.72
C VAL A 115 -0.41 -2.35 -12.53
N ALA A 116 0.23 -2.93 -11.53
CA ALA A 116 -0.32 -3.07 -10.18
C ALA A 116 0.55 -2.27 -9.22
N HIS A 117 -0.06 -1.69 -8.16
CA HIS A 117 0.70 -1.02 -7.11
C HIS A 117 0.16 -1.39 -5.73
N CYS A 118 1.08 -1.60 -4.78
CA CYS A 118 0.78 -1.84 -3.38
C CYS A 118 1.82 -1.05 -2.55
N PHE A 119 1.42 0.15 -2.12
CA PHE A 119 2.33 1.10 -1.50
C PHE A 119 2.29 1.07 0.04
N VAL A 120 3.28 1.69 0.63
CA VAL A 120 3.39 2.07 2.04
C VAL A 120 3.11 0.91 3.00
N SER A 121 3.93 -0.13 2.91
CA SER A 121 3.99 -1.23 3.90
C SER A 121 2.72 -2.09 4.09
N THR A 122 1.65 -1.87 3.32
CA THR A 122 0.42 -2.67 3.42
C THR A 122 0.69 -4.18 3.31
N PHE A 123 1.68 -4.57 2.54
CA PHE A 123 2.10 -5.96 2.39
C PHE A 123 2.60 -6.59 3.71
N LYS A 124 3.13 -5.79 4.64
CA LYS A 124 3.63 -6.25 5.95
C LYS A 124 2.53 -6.78 6.88
N TYR A 125 1.24 -6.55 6.56
CA TYR A 125 0.12 -7.20 7.26
C TYR A 125 0.01 -8.71 7.01
N ILE A 126 0.73 -9.24 6.02
CA ILE A 126 0.77 -10.68 5.76
C ILE A 126 1.75 -11.32 6.75
N ASP A 127 1.24 -12.09 7.68
CA ASP A 127 1.97 -12.64 8.82
C ASP A 127 2.91 -13.81 8.47
N THR A 128 2.64 -14.54 7.37
CA THR A 128 3.39 -15.71 6.95
C THR A 128 4.16 -15.53 5.65
N GLU A 129 5.30 -16.19 5.52
CA GLU A 129 6.08 -16.16 4.29
C GLU A 129 5.34 -16.83 3.13
N ALA A 130 4.64 -17.93 3.40
CA ALA A 130 3.82 -18.61 2.39
C ALA A 130 2.71 -17.69 1.85
N GLY A 131 2.05 -16.92 2.74
CA GLY A 131 1.08 -15.88 2.37
C GLY A 131 1.69 -14.78 1.52
N SER A 132 2.90 -14.32 1.88
CA SER A 132 3.64 -13.30 1.14
C SER A 132 4.00 -13.76 -0.27
N VAL A 133 4.50 -14.99 -0.42
CA VAL A 133 4.77 -15.60 -1.72
C VAL A 133 3.48 -15.75 -2.54
N SER A 134 2.39 -16.21 -1.92
CA SER A 134 1.09 -16.35 -2.58
C SER A 134 0.59 -14.99 -3.11
N ALA A 135 0.66 -13.95 -2.29
CA ALA A 135 0.24 -12.59 -2.69
C ALA A 135 1.05 -12.08 -3.89
N LEU A 136 2.39 -12.17 -3.85
CA LEU A 136 3.24 -11.74 -4.97
C LEU A 136 2.98 -12.55 -6.24
N ARG A 137 2.81 -13.87 -6.14
CA ARG A 137 2.47 -14.73 -7.29
C ARG A 137 1.12 -14.33 -7.91
N ARG A 138 0.13 -13.99 -7.08
CA ARG A 138 -1.18 -13.53 -7.57
C ARG A 138 -1.11 -12.15 -8.21
N MET A 139 -0.33 -11.22 -7.65
CA MET A 139 -0.06 -9.92 -8.27
C MET A 139 0.62 -10.10 -9.62
N ALA A 140 1.64 -10.96 -9.71
CA ALA A 140 2.29 -11.31 -10.96
C ALA A 140 1.31 -11.92 -11.97
N ALA A 141 0.44 -12.86 -11.54
CA ALA A 141 -0.54 -13.49 -12.40
C ALA A 141 -1.61 -12.50 -12.92
N ALA A 142 -1.91 -11.45 -12.18
CA ALA A 142 -2.83 -10.40 -12.59
C ALA A 142 -2.26 -9.49 -13.68
N LEU A 143 -0.94 -9.36 -13.76
CA LEU A 143 -0.27 -8.55 -14.78
C LEU A 143 -0.24 -9.27 -16.14
N ARG A 144 -0.23 -8.49 -17.22
CA ARG A 144 0.15 -8.97 -18.55
C ARG A 144 1.67 -9.17 -18.64
N PRO A 145 2.21 -9.93 -19.59
CA PRO A 145 3.64 -9.98 -19.86
C PRO A 145 4.20 -8.56 -20.06
N GLY A 146 5.35 -8.25 -19.46
CA GLY A 146 5.94 -6.91 -19.48
C GLY A 146 5.29 -5.87 -18.54
N GLY A 147 4.13 -6.18 -17.94
CA GLY A 147 3.46 -5.32 -16.96
C GLY A 147 4.27 -5.15 -15.67
N LEU A 148 4.01 -4.08 -14.93
CA LEU A 148 4.79 -3.70 -13.74
C LEU A 148 4.01 -3.89 -12.44
N LEU A 149 4.69 -4.39 -11.42
CA LEU A 149 4.28 -4.29 -10.02
C LEU A 149 5.14 -3.24 -9.30
N LEU A 150 4.50 -2.18 -8.82
CA LEU A 150 5.11 -1.18 -7.95
C LEU A 150 4.84 -1.58 -6.50
N PHE A 151 5.90 -1.95 -5.78
CA PHE A 151 5.78 -2.62 -4.50
C PHE A 151 6.60 -1.91 -3.44
N GLY A 152 5.93 -1.30 -2.47
CA GLY A 152 6.56 -0.49 -1.43
C GLY A 152 6.47 -1.09 -0.03
N LEU A 153 7.57 -1.08 0.71
CA LEU A 153 7.62 -1.41 2.13
C LEU A 153 8.83 -0.79 2.84
N HIS A 154 8.74 -0.69 4.17
CA HIS A 154 9.88 -0.33 5.02
C HIS A 154 10.70 -1.58 5.34
N LEU A 155 12.01 -1.49 5.10
CA LEU A 155 12.98 -2.50 5.53
C LEU A 155 13.24 -2.39 7.04
N THR A 156 13.65 -3.49 7.64
CA THR A 156 13.97 -3.57 9.07
C THR A 156 15.46 -3.84 9.26
N ASP A 157 16.14 -2.94 9.98
CA ASP A 157 17.48 -3.17 10.48
C ASP A 157 17.42 -3.78 11.87
N TYR A 158 17.56 -5.09 11.97
CA TYR A 158 17.55 -5.78 13.28
C TYR A 158 18.71 -5.43 14.21
N LYS A 159 19.73 -4.72 13.72
CA LYS A 159 20.85 -4.27 14.56
C LYS A 159 20.57 -2.92 15.18
N ASN A 160 19.72 -2.13 14.53
CA ASN A 160 19.38 -0.79 14.98
C ASN A 160 17.87 -0.55 14.75
N THR A 161 17.05 -1.01 15.68
CA THR A 161 15.59 -0.84 15.66
C THR A 161 15.13 -0.05 16.87
N PRO A 162 15.46 1.26 16.97
CA PRO A 162 14.90 2.08 18.05
C PRO A 162 13.38 2.16 17.89
N PRO A 163 12.65 2.41 18.98
CA PRO A 163 11.24 2.80 18.87
C PRO A 163 11.13 4.03 17.96
N ASP A 164 10.21 4.01 17.03
CA ASP A 164 9.99 5.12 16.11
C ASP A 164 8.61 5.74 16.35
N HIS A 165 8.48 7.02 15.99
CA HIS A 165 7.24 7.78 16.11
C HIS A 165 7.06 8.69 14.92
N GLU A 166 5.96 8.49 14.22
CA GLU A 166 5.53 9.32 13.11
C GLU A 166 4.26 10.09 13.48
N ARG A 167 4.17 11.35 13.04
CA ARG A 167 2.97 12.17 13.20
C ARG A 167 2.52 12.74 11.86
N TRP A 168 1.26 12.51 11.56
CA TRP A 168 0.58 12.97 10.37
C TRP A 168 -0.63 13.82 10.72
N ILE A 169 -0.88 14.90 9.97
CA ILE A 169 -2.00 15.81 10.24
C ILE A 169 -2.81 16.02 8.97
N GLY A 170 -4.08 15.59 9.01
CA GLY A 170 -5.08 15.88 7.97
C GLY A 170 -5.99 17.04 8.39
N ARG A 171 -6.36 17.91 7.43
CA ARG A 171 -7.29 19.02 7.66
C ARG A 171 -8.30 19.14 6.53
N LYS A 172 -9.56 19.36 6.91
CA LYS A 172 -10.66 19.80 6.02
C LYS A 172 -11.50 20.83 6.78
N PRO A 173 -12.34 21.63 6.12
CA PRO A 173 -13.25 22.55 6.83
C PRO A 173 -14.02 21.85 7.95
N GLY A 174 -13.85 22.33 9.17
CA GLY A 174 -14.51 21.79 10.38
C GLY A 174 -13.95 20.47 10.92
N ILE A 175 -12.91 19.90 10.29
CA ILE A 175 -12.32 18.62 10.71
C ILE A 175 -10.80 18.73 10.79
N ARG A 176 -10.22 18.25 11.89
CA ARG A 176 -8.77 18.07 12.08
C ARG A 176 -8.51 16.66 12.57
N VAL A 177 -7.59 15.96 11.91
CA VAL A 177 -7.13 14.64 12.32
C VAL A 177 -5.63 14.72 12.63
N VAL A 178 -5.23 14.21 13.79
CA VAL A 178 -3.82 13.98 14.13
C VAL A 178 -3.65 12.48 14.33
N SER A 179 -2.82 11.87 13.50
CA SER A 179 -2.46 10.46 13.58
C SER A 179 -1.03 10.35 14.10
N ASP A 180 -0.87 9.74 15.25
CA ASP A 180 0.40 9.39 15.85
C ASP A 180 0.58 7.88 15.72
N THR A 181 1.67 7.43 15.08
CA THR A 181 2.00 6.02 14.93
C THR A 181 3.33 5.73 15.60
N TRP A 182 3.40 4.68 16.38
CA TRP A 182 4.60 4.19 17.05
C TRP A 182 4.91 2.77 16.61
N SER A 183 6.18 2.47 16.45
CA SER A 183 6.71 1.11 16.33
C SER A 183 7.48 0.72 17.59
N ALA A 184 7.36 -0.54 18.00
CA ALA A 184 8.24 -1.14 18.98
C ALA A 184 9.49 -1.72 18.27
N PRO A 185 10.60 -1.98 19.01
CA PRO A 185 11.73 -2.70 18.44
C PRO A 185 11.31 -4.03 17.80
N ALA A 186 11.86 -4.33 16.62
CA ALA A 186 11.51 -5.51 15.87
C ALA A 186 12.04 -6.81 16.53
N ASP A 187 11.19 -7.82 16.67
CA ASP A 187 11.58 -9.17 17.05
C ASP A 187 12.09 -9.94 15.81
N ARG A 188 13.39 -10.13 15.72
CA ARG A 188 14.03 -10.86 14.63
C ARG A 188 13.59 -12.34 14.57
N LYS A 189 13.39 -12.99 15.71
CA LYS A 189 13.03 -14.42 15.79
C LYS A 189 11.58 -14.64 15.34
N ALA A 190 10.68 -13.81 15.83
CA ALA A 190 9.27 -13.83 15.43
C ALA A 190 9.07 -13.20 14.04
N ARG A 191 10.01 -12.37 13.57
CA ARG A 191 9.88 -11.56 12.36
C ARG A 191 8.67 -10.63 12.43
N THR A 192 8.49 -9.98 13.56
CA THR A 192 7.38 -9.07 13.82
C THR A 192 7.86 -7.75 14.41
N GLU A 193 7.05 -6.74 14.19
CA GLU A 193 7.20 -5.40 14.74
C GLU A 193 5.82 -4.94 15.22
N ALA A 194 5.67 -4.70 16.51
CA ALA A 194 4.40 -4.26 17.09
C ALA A 194 4.19 -2.77 16.80
N MET A 195 3.02 -2.45 16.27
CA MET A 195 2.62 -1.12 15.85
C MET A 195 1.43 -0.64 16.67
N ARG A 196 1.39 0.68 16.94
CA ARG A 196 0.26 1.35 17.56
C ARG A 196 0.00 2.67 16.83
N THR A 197 -1.25 2.91 16.44
CA THR A 197 -1.67 4.24 15.96
C THR A 197 -2.74 4.80 16.89
N ARG A 198 -2.59 6.07 17.24
CA ARG A 198 -3.61 6.87 17.92
C ARG A 198 -4.05 8.00 17.01
N MET A 199 -5.31 7.97 16.64
CA MET A 199 -5.93 8.99 15.80
C MET A 199 -6.81 9.89 16.66
N ARG A 200 -6.43 11.17 16.78
CA ARG A 200 -7.22 12.20 17.45
C ARG A 200 -8.00 12.98 16.39
N ILE A 201 -9.31 12.85 16.44
CA ILE A 201 -10.24 13.45 15.48
C ILE A 201 -11.00 14.55 16.16
N THR A 202 -10.85 15.79 15.68
CA THR A 202 -11.62 16.95 16.13
C THR A 202 -12.57 17.35 15.00
N GLU A 203 -13.87 17.27 15.25
CA GLU A 203 -14.93 17.62 14.32
C GLU A 203 -16.02 18.41 15.04
N LYS A 204 -16.44 19.56 14.44
CA LYS A 204 -17.48 20.44 15.04
C LYS A 204 -17.22 20.78 16.51
N GLY A 205 -15.96 21.03 16.85
CA GLY A 205 -15.54 21.37 18.23
C GLY A 205 -15.45 20.20 19.22
N LYS A 206 -15.84 18.99 18.81
CA LYS A 206 -15.74 17.78 19.64
C LYS A 206 -14.51 16.97 19.25
N THR A 207 -13.80 16.44 20.24
CA THR A 207 -12.63 15.60 20.02
C THR A 207 -12.90 14.19 20.53
N ARG A 208 -12.54 13.18 19.69
CA ARG A 208 -12.48 11.78 20.10
C ARG A 208 -11.13 11.18 19.74
N VAL A 209 -10.81 10.07 20.36
CA VAL A 209 -9.55 9.33 20.12
C VAL A 209 -9.90 7.90 19.73
N GLU A 210 -9.28 7.42 18.67
CA GLU A 210 -9.31 6.02 18.23
C GLU A 210 -7.90 5.46 18.35
N GLU A 211 -7.75 4.26 18.89
CA GLU A 211 -6.45 3.60 19.02
C GLU A 211 -6.50 2.21 18.42
N THR A 212 -5.50 1.88 17.63
CA THR A 212 -5.39 0.62 16.89
C THR A 212 -4.01 0.02 17.11
N HIS A 213 -3.96 -1.29 17.36
CA HIS A 213 -2.74 -2.06 17.54
C HIS A 213 -2.70 -3.18 16.51
N TRP A 214 -1.52 -3.42 15.92
CA TRP A 214 -1.28 -4.53 15.00
C TRP A 214 0.18 -4.93 15.00
N ASP A 215 0.48 -6.07 14.37
CA ASP A 215 1.84 -6.50 14.12
C ASP A 215 2.12 -6.43 12.62
N PHE A 216 3.28 -5.88 12.26
CA PHE A 216 3.84 -5.99 10.94
C PHE A 216 4.83 -7.15 10.87
N ARG A 217 4.81 -7.89 9.76
CA ARG A 217 5.90 -8.76 9.40
C ARG A 217 7.11 -7.93 8.97
N THR A 218 8.29 -8.29 9.46
CA THR A 218 9.53 -7.57 9.16
C THR A 218 10.27 -8.19 7.99
N TYR A 219 11.03 -7.33 7.29
CA TYR A 219 11.86 -7.71 6.16
C TYR A 219 13.18 -6.94 6.20
N SER A 220 14.30 -7.64 6.46
CA SER A 220 15.63 -7.11 6.15
C SER A 220 15.88 -7.14 4.63
N PRO A 221 16.90 -6.43 4.11
CA PRO A 221 17.26 -6.51 2.69
C PRO A 221 17.47 -7.93 2.18
N ALA A 222 18.11 -8.79 2.98
CA ALA A 222 18.36 -10.18 2.63
C ALA A 222 17.05 -10.99 2.55
N GLU A 223 16.15 -10.82 3.51
CA GLU A 223 14.86 -11.50 3.56
C GLU A 223 13.94 -11.05 2.42
N LEU A 224 13.95 -9.76 2.07
CA LEU A 224 13.20 -9.25 0.91
C LEU A 224 13.73 -9.85 -0.40
N LYS A 225 15.06 -9.87 -0.59
CA LYS A 225 15.69 -10.51 -1.76
C LYS A 225 15.35 -12.00 -1.84
N ALA A 226 15.39 -12.72 -0.71
CA ALA A 226 15.03 -14.14 -0.63
C ALA A 226 13.54 -14.37 -0.94
N LEU A 227 12.63 -13.48 -0.51
CA LEU A 227 11.22 -13.53 -0.85
C LEU A 227 11.01 -13.35 -2.36
N LEU A 228 11.65 -12.35 -2.97
CA LEU A 228 11.54 -12.09 -4.42
C LEU A 228 12.07 -13.26 -5.25
N ALA A 229 13.15 -13.92 -4.82
CA ALA A 229 13.70 -15.10 -5.48
C ALA A 229 12.71 -16.28 -5.56
N LYS A 230 11.70 -16.35 -4.65
CA LYS A 230 10.63 -17.35 -4.69
C LYS A 230 9.53 -17.05 -5.73
N VAL A 231 9.62 -15.89 -6.39
CA VAL A 231 8.64 -15.46 -7.41
C VAL A 231 9.40 -15.02 -8.69
N PRO A 232 10.05 -15.96 -9.38
CA PRO A 232 10.93 -15.66 -10.54
C PRO A 232 10.20 -15.03 -11.74
N SER A 233 8.86 -15.09 -11.75
CA SER A 233 8.03 -14.39 -12.72
C SER A 233 8.02 -12.86 -12.55
N LEU A 234 8.59 -12.33 -11.46
CA LEU A 234 8.79 -10.91 -11.22
C LEU A 234 10.30 -10.61 -11.21
N ARG A 235 10.75 -9.72 -12.08
CA ARG A 235 12.15 -9.30 -12.17
C ARG A 235 12.28 -7.85 -11.71
N LEU A 236 13.20 -7.57 -10.79
CA LEU A 236 13.53 -6.21 -10.37
C LEU A 236 14.13 -5.43 -11.54
N VAL A 237 13.54 -4.27 -11.87
CA VAL A 237 14.04 -3.37 -12.93
C VAL A 237 14.49 -2.02 -12.38
N ALA A 238 13.94 -1.58 -11.23
CA ALA A 238 14.38 -0.38 -10.52
C ALA A 238 13.96 -0.46 -9.05
N CYS A 239 14.63 0.29 -8.19
CA CYS A 239 14.25 0.53 -6.82
C CYS A 239 14.30 2.04 -6.55
N HIS A 240 13.26 2.58 -5.93
CA HIS A 240 13.12 3.96 -5.50
C HIS A 240 12.83 3.99 -4.00
N ASP A 241 12.52 5.16 -3.47
CA ASP A 241 12.01 5.38 -2.11
C ASP A 241 10.62 6.04 -2.13
N PHE A 242 10.06 6.33 -0.94
CA PHE A 242 8.75 6.99 -0.83
C PHE A 242 8.82 8.52 -1.04
N HIS A 243 9.95 9.04 -1.51
CA HIS A 243 10.00 10.39 -2.09
C HIS A 243 9.39 10.44 -3.48
N TYR A 244 9.15 9.27 -4.12
CA TYR A 244 8.52 9.18 -5.45
C TYR A 244 9.25 10.02 -6.52
N ASP A 245 10.59 10.06 -6.44
CA ASP A 245 11.43 10.74 -7.42
C ASP A 245 11.83 9.76 -8.54
N LEU A 246 11.47 10.10 -9.77
CA LEU A 246 11.76 9.29 -10.96
C LEU A 246 13.25 9.33 -11.36
N THR A 247 13.99 10.31 -10.91
CA THR A 247 15.40 10.51 -11.23
C THR A 247 16.32 9.80 -10.26
N SER A 248 15.88 9.60 -9.02
CA SER A 248 16.65 8.95 -7.95
C SER A 248 16.34 7.46 -7.90
N THR A 249 17.38 6.63 -7.87
CA THR A 249 17.26 5.18 -7.65
C THR A 249 17.99 4.77 -6.37
N ARG A 250 17.54 3.66 -5.77
CA ARG A 250 18.09 3.10 -4.54
C ARG A 250 18.53 1.65 -4.76
N LYS A 251 19.32 1.14 -3.82
CA LYS A 251 19.60 -0.29 -3.71
C LYS A 251 18.69 -0.90 -2.65
N ILE A 252 18.51 -2.22 -2.69
CA ILE A 252 17.86 -2.94 -1.59
C ILE A 252 18.94 -3.22 -0.54
N ASP A 253 19.19 -2.24 0.31
CA ASP A 253 20.15 -2.27 1.44
C ASP A 253 19.60 -1.44 2.61
N MET A 254 20.40 -1.17 3.62
CA MET A 254 19.99 -0.40 4.79
C MET A 254 20.43 1.07 4.76
N GLU A 255 20.90 1.56 3.62
CA GLU A 255 21.13 3.01 3.45
C GLU A 255 19.80 3.80 3.53
N TYR A 256 18.73 3.15 3.04
CA TYR A 256 17.35 3.65 3.15
C TYR A 256 16.42 2.53 3.61
N SER A 257 15.62 2.80 4.64
CA SER A 257 14.58 1.86 5.09
C SER A 257 13.43 1.75 4.08
N ASP A 258 13.09 2.86 3.42
CA ASP A 258 11.97 2.93 2.50
C ASP A 258 12.39 2.42 1.12
N VAL A 259 11.80 1.32 0.70
CA VAL A 259 12.02 0.81 -0.66
C VAL A 259 10.71 0.70 -1.43
N LEU A 260 10.75 1.22 -2.66
CA LEU A 260 9.70 1.08 -3.65
C LEU A 260 10.28 0.37 -4.86
N LEU A 261 9.95 -0.90 -4.99
CA LEU A 261 10.46 -1.77 -6.05
C LEU A 261 9.60 -1.65 -7.30
N VAL A 262 10.25 -1.56 -8.44
CA VAL A 262 9.63 -1.71 -9.75
C VAL A 262 9.96 -3.11 -10.25
N LEU A 263 8.96 -3.97 -10.24
CA LEU A 263 9.09 -5.38 -10.63
C LEU A 263 8.37 -5.60 -11.97
N ARG A 264 9.07 -6.14 -12.96
CA ARG A 264 8.47 -6.46 -14.27
C ARG A 264 8.05 -7.92 -14.31
N LYS A 265 6.84 -8.18 -14.80
CA LYS A 265 6.39 -9.52 -15.15
C LYS A 265 7.16 -10.05 -16.36
N ALA A 266 7.79 -11.21 -16.19
CA ALA A 266 8.39 -11.97 -17.30
C ALA A 266 7.33 -12.48 -18.27
#